data_77c4b253c5b42bfc6459b1a8c5da5e66
#
_entry.id   77c4b253c5b42bfc6459b1a8c5da5e66
#
_cell.length_a   1.000
_cell.length_b   1.000
_cell.length_c   1.000
_cell.angle_alpha   90.00
_cell.angle_beta   90.00
_cell.angle_gamma   90.00
#
_symmetry.space_group_name_H-M   'P 1'
#
loop_
_entity.id
_entity.type
_entity.pdbx_description
1 polymer ?
#
loop_
_entity_poly.entity_id
_entity_poly.type
_entity_poly.pdbx_seq_one_letter_code
_entity_poly.pdbx_strand_id
1 'polypeptide(L)'
;MLKKLGAVCLAAVLLLTGCSLRPQKNGSAVQSISRPAVESAELQFTHPAAGDTVAVFDTSAGVFRAVLFPEKAPQACDNFIGLVQQGYYNGLTVSRVENQFVVEAGQGADGKGSTIWKGNRYPVEASDSLHHYAGALCMGVDASGACASVFYVVESLPGDQSVTQELVDQMNASGYRAEVVSAYQTAGGAPYLDYTDTVFGQVYEGTGHRGHHRPDRCGRKPEAHHRYHHQQREHRDLS
;
A
#
# COMPACT_ATOMS: atom_id res chain seq x y z
N MET A 1 -70.47 31.51 -51.47
CA MET A 1 -69.59 30.33 -51.49
C MET A 1 -68.54 30.51 -50.43
N LEU A 2 -68.79 30.01 -49.27
CA LEU A 2 -67.83 30.15 -48.13
C LEU A 2 -67.54 28.77 -47.56
N LYS A 3 -66.30 28.31 -47.72
CA LYS A 3 -65.82 27.07 -47.16
C LYS A 3 -65.40 27.29 -45.70
N LYS A 4 -66.06 26.59 -44.80
CA LYS A 4 -65.70 26.58 -43.38
C LYS A 4 -64.53 25.66 -43.19
N LEU A 5 -63.40 26.19 -42.70
CA LEU A 5 -62.29 25.41 -42.18
C LEU A 5 -62.57 25.07 -40.70
N GLY A 6 -62.63 23.80 -40.42
CA GLY A 6 -62.69 23.30 -39.03
C GLY A 6 -61.30 23.27 -38.37
N ALA A 7 -61.21 23.93 -37.24
CA ALA A 7 -60.01 23.87 -36.38
C ALA A 7 -60.03 22.59 -35.56
N VAL A 8 -59.04 21.73 -35.76
CA VAL A 8 -58.80 20.58 -34.91
C VAL A 8 -57.84 21.03 -33.83
N CYS A 9 -58.30 21.10 -32.57
CA CYS A 9 -57.49 21.31 -31.42
C CYS A 9 -56.82 19.99 -31.05
N LEU A 10 -55.52 19.90 -31.29
CA LEU A 10 -54.68 18.79 -30.83
C LEU A 10 -54.19 19.12 -29.43
N ALA A 11 -54.77 18.51 -28.41
CA ALA A 11 -54.29 18.61 -27.04
C ALA A 11 -53.03 17.73 -26.87
N ALA A 12 -51.88 18.36 -26.81
CA ALA A 12 -50.62 17.70 -26.46
C ALA A 12 -50.56 17.48 -24.96
N VAL A 13 -50.74 16.25 -24.56
CA VAL A 13 -50.47 15.82 -23.16
C VAL A 13 -48.99 15.68 -22.96
N LEU A 14 -48.35 16.67 -22.31
CA LEU A 14 -46.96 16.58 -21.83
C LEU A 14 -46.90 15.67 -20.65
N LEU A 15 -46.52 14.42 -20.86
CA LEU A 15 -46.08 13.51 -19.80
C LEU A 15 -44.71 13.98 -19.31
N LEU A 16 -44.69 14.71 -18.21
CA LEU A 16 -43.48 14.98 -17.44
C LEU A 16 -43.04 13.69 -16.75
N THR A 17 -42.21 12.89 -17.41
CA THR A 17 -41.43 11.84 -16.76
C THR A 17 -40.37 12.51 -15.91
N GLY A 18 -40.67 12.67 -14.65
CA GLY A 18 -39.69 13.11 -13.65
C GLY A 18 -38.59 12.07 -13.53
N CYS A 19 -37.47 12.28 -14.21
CA CYS A 19 -36.21 11.60 -13.87
C CYS A 19 -35.80 12.07 -12.47
N SER A 20 -36.11 11.28 -11.46
CA SER A 20 -35.48 11.44 -10.16
C SER A 20 -34.00 11.11 -10.33
N LEU A 21 -33.17 12.12 -10.50
CA LEU A 21 -31.73 12.02 -10.34
C LEU A 21 -31.47 11.62 -8.88
N ARG A 22 -31.41 10.32 -8.61
CA ARG A 22 -30.75 9.83 -7.40
C ARG A 22 -29.31 10.34 -7.46
N PRO A 23 -28.81 11.03 -6.42
CA PRO A 23 -27.39 11.32 -6.34
C PRO A 23 -26.68 9.97 -6.30
N GLN A 24 -26.03 9.63 -7.39
CA GLN A 24 -25.11 8.52 -7.46
C GLN A 24 -23.99 8.87 -6.47
N LYS A 25 -23.97 8.22 -5.31
CA LYS A 25 -22.80 8.22 -4.46
C LYS A 25 -21.68 7.61 -5.31
N ASN A 26 -20.85 8.49 -5.86
CA ASN A 26 -19.56 8.10 -6.38
C ASN A 26 -18.74 7.63 -5.16
N GLY A 27 -19.01 6.42 -4.70
CA GLY A 27 -18.06 5.68 -3.92
C GLY A 27 -16.88 5.46 -4.85
N SER A 28 -15.79 6.19 -4.62
CA SER A 28 -14.51 5.85 -5.21
C SER A 28 -14.33 4.37 -4.93
N ALA A 29 -14.28 3.56 -5.99
CA ALA A 29 -14.02 2.16 -5.83
C ALA A 29 -12.68 2.06 -5.12
N VAL A 30 -12.71 1.57 -3.87
CA VAL A 30 -11.52 1.23 -3.11
C VAL A 30 -10.82 0.16 -3.94
N GLN A 31 -9.77 0.55 -4.65
CA GLN A 31 -8.95 -0.43 -5.34
C GLN A 31 -8.24 -1.21 -4.26
N SER A 32 -8.57 -2.50 -4.18
CA SER A 32 -7.82 -3.42 -3.35
C SER A 32 -6.35 -3.38 -3.78
N ILE A 33 -5.43 -3.26 -2.82
CA ILE A 33 -4.06 -3.69 -3.04
C ILE A 33 -4.17 -5.22 -3.15
N SER A 34 -4.56 -5.69 -4.31
CA SER A 34 -4.42 -7.10 -4.62
C SER A 34 -3.01 -7.26 -5.15
N ARG A 35 -2.23 -8.06 -4.46
CA ARG A 35 -0.99 -8.58 -4.98
C ARG A 35 -1.27 -9.15 -6.37
N PRO A 36 -0.57 -8.70 -7.43
CA PRO A 36 -0.66 -9.37 -8.71
C PRO A 36 -0.30 -10.83 -8.49
N ALA A 37 -1.04 -11.75 -9.11
CA ALA A 37 -0.68 -13.15 -9.13
C ALA A 37 0.63 -13.27 -9.95
N VAL A 38 1.75 -13.27 -9.25
CA VAL A 38 3.08 -13.46 -9.83
C VAL A 38 3.46 -14.91 -9.56
N GLU A 39 3.54 -15.70 -10.61
CA GLU A 39 4.16 -17.01 -10.54
C GLU A 39 5.68 -16.80 -10.48
N SER A 40 6.22 -16.70 -9.29
CA SER A 40 7.63 -16.50 -9.05
C SER A 40 8.07 -17.29 -7.81
N ALA A 41 9.30 -17.81 -7.86
CA ALA A 41 9.93 -18.46 -6.72
C ALA A 41 10.49 -17.44 -5.69
N GLU A 42 10.38 -16.14 -5.97
CA GLU A 42 10.84 -15.10 -5.05
C GLU A 42 10.05 -15.14 -3.74
N LEU A 43 10.74 -15.03 -2.62
CA LEU A 43 10.20 -15.15 -1.27
C LEU A 43 8.97 -14.26 -1.03
N GLN A 44 9.01 -13.04 -1.53
CA GLN A 44 7.94 -12.05 -1.37
C GLN A 44 6.63 -12.45 -2.06
N PHE A 45 6.64 -13.40 -2.98
CA PHE A 45 5.45 -13.88 -3.67
C PHE A 45 4.90 -15.20 -3.09
N THR A 46 5.53 -15.74 -2.08
CA THR A 46 5.03 -16.91 -1.35
C THR A 46 3.93 -16.49 -0.37
N HIS A 47 2.80 -17.19 -0.35
CA HIS A 47 1.77 -16.96 0.65
C HIS A 47 2.27 -17.34 2.04
N PRO A 48 1.92 -16.56 3.09
CA PRO A 48 2.30 -16.90 4.45
C PRO A 48 1.81 -18.29 4.86
N ALA A 49 2.69 -19.06 5.46
CA ALA A 49 2.43 -20.37 6.03
C ALA A 49 2.18 -20.29 7.55
N ALA A 50 1.80 -21.40 8.17
CA ALA A 50 1.69 -21.48 9.63
C ALA A 50 3.08 -21.28 10.25
N GLY A 51 3.19 -20.35 11.20
CA GLY A 51 4.44 -19.97 11.84
C GLY A 51 5.07 -18.68 11.31
N ASP A 52 4.65 -18.19 10.15
CA ASP A 52 5.15 -16.92 9.63
C ASP A 52 4.64 -15.73 10.47
N THR A 53 5.49 -14.73 10.59
CA THR A 53 5.13 -13.48 11.27
C THR A 53 4.31 -12.60 10.35
N VAL A 54 3.11 -12.22 10.78
CA VAL A 54 2.19 -11.38 10.03
C VAL A 54 1.86 -10.11 10.79
N ALA A 55 1.96 -8.97 10.13
CA ALA A 55 1.47 -7.68 10.60
C ALA A 55 0.09 -7.39 10.02
N VAL A 56 -0.87 -6.96 10.88
CA VAL A 56 -2.20 -6.52 10.48
C VAL A 56 -2.29 -5.02 10.66
N PHE A 57 -2.59 -4.32 9.59
CA PHE A 57 -2.74 -2.88 9.56
C PHE A 57 -4.25 -2.55 9.46
N ASP A 58 -4.82 -2.07 10.57
CA ASP A 58 -6.19 -1.58 10.61
C ASP A 58 -6.19 -0.06 10.47
N THR A 59 -6.69 0.42 9.35
CA THR A 59 -6.62 1.83 8.98
C THR A 59 -8.01 2.41 8.70
N SER A 60 -8.14 3.72 8.73
CA SER A 60 -9.39 4.39 8.32
C SER A 60 -9.79 4.11 6.87
N ALA A 61 -8.86 3.61 6.07
CA ALA A 61 -9.03 3.26 4.66
C ALA A 61 -9.33 1.79 4.42
N GLY A 62 -9.21 0.95 5.45
CA GLY A 62 -9.42 -0.49 5.39
C GLY A 62 -8.28 -1.26 6.04
N VAL A 63 -8.43 -2.58 6.05
CA VAL A 63 -7.45 -3.50 6.65
C VAL A 63 -6.61 -4.13 5.57
N PHE A 64 -5.30 -4.17 5.80
CA PHE A 64 -4.39 -4.97 4.98
C PHE A 64 -3.41 -5.77 5.85
N ARG A 65 -2.79 -6.78 5.27
CA ARG A 65 -1.89 -7.69 5.96
C ARG A 65 -0.59 -7.84 5.20
N ALA A 66 0.51 -7.87 5.94
CA ALA A 66 1.85 -8.10 5.40
C ALA A 66 2.53 -9.25 6.13
N VAL A 67 3.22 -10.10 5.39
CA VAL A 67 4.19 -11.04 5.97
C VAL A 67 5.48 -10.30 6.24
N LEU A 68 6.13 -10.58 7.37
CA LEU A 68 7.44 -10.02 7.73
C LEU A 68 8.52 -11.08 7.53
N PHE A 69 9.76 -10.63 7.30
CA PHE A 69 10.91 -11.48 7.00
C PHE A 69 12.05 -11.31 8.04
N PRO A 70 11.86 -11.74 9.30
CA PRO A 70 12.83 -11.51 10.37
C PRO A 70 14.19 -12.17 10.12
N GLU A 71 14.26 -13.25 9.32
CA GLU A 71 15.53 -13.88 8.95
C GLU A 71 16.35 -13.05 7.94
N LYS A 72 15.71 -12.12 7.23
CA LYS A 72 16.32 -11.30 6.17
C LYS A 72 16.58 -9.86 6.63
N ALA A 73 15.74 -9.33 7.51
CA ALA A 73 15.80 -7.99 8.07
C ALA A 73 15.54 -8.04 9.59
N PRO A 74 16.43 -8.64 10.38
CA PRO A 74 16.19 -8.89 11.80
C PRO A 74 15.98 -7.61 12.61
N GLN A 75 16.81 -6.58 12.46
CA GLN A 75 16.67 -5.35 13.25
C GLN A 75 15.41 -4.58 12.88
N ALA A 76 15.07 -4.51 11.60
CA ALA A 76 13.85 -3.88 11.14
C ALA A 76 12.61 -4.58 11.68
N CYS A 77 12.56 -5.91 11.61
CA CYS A 77 11.46 -6.70 12.15
C CYS A 77 11.37 -6.60 13.67
N ASP A 78 12.49 -6.73 14.39
CA ASP A 78 12.51 -6.61 15.85
C ASP A 78 12.01 -5.24 16.32
N ASN A 79 12.51 -4.17 15.70
CA ASN A 79 12.07 -2.82 15.99
C ASN A 79 10.60 -2.63 15.70
N PHE A 80 10.15 -3.01 14.52
CA PHE A 80 8.75 -2.88 14.12
C PHE A 80 7.83 -3.64 15.07
N ILE A 81 8.09 -4.93 15.31
CA ILE A 81 7.30 -5.79 16.20
C ILE A 81 7.27 -5.22 17.62
N GLY A 82 8.43 -4.85 18.16
CA GLY A 82 8.53 -4.31 19.51
C GLY A 82 7.77 -3.00 19.67
N LEU A 83 7.81 -2.12 18.69
CA LEU A 83 7.02 -0.88 18.68
C LEU A 83 5.51 -1.15 18.53
N VAL A 84 5.12 -2.15 17.73
CA VAL A 84 3.71 -2.61 17.66
C VAL A 84 3.22 -3.10 19.02
N GLN A 85 4.01 -3.92 19.71
CA GLN A 85 3.70 -4.43 21.05
C GLN A 85 3.57 -3.32 22.10
N GLN A 86 4.33 -2.24 21.93
CA GLN A 86 4.24 -1.04 22.78
C GLN A 86 3.07 -0.12 22.41
N GLY A 87 2.34 -0.42 21.34
CA GLY A 87 1.24 0.41 20.83
C GLY A 87 1.70 1.72 20.18
N TYR A 88 2.99 1.85 19.84
CA TYR A 88 3.57 3.06 19.28
C TYR A 88 2.86 3.55 18.01
N TYR A 89 2.51 2.63 17.13
CA TYR A 89 1.88 2.97 15.86
C TYR A 89 0.39 3.32 15.96
N ASN A 90 -0.26 3.03 17.11
CA ASN A 90 -1.69 3.27 17.27
C ASN A 90 -2.00 4.78 17.22
N GLY A 91 -2.91 5.15 16.34
CA GLY A 91 -3.34 6.55 16.16
C GLY A 91 -2.36 7.43 15.38
N LEU A 92 -1.25 6.90 14.89
CA LEU A 92 -0.37 7.65 13.98
C LEU A 92 -1.07 7.86 12.63
N THR A 93 -0.72 8.96 11.97
CA THR A 93 -1.22 9.30 10.65
C THR A 93 -0.25 8.85 9.57
N VAL A 94 -0.76 8.64 8.36
CA VAL A 94 0.06 8.57 7.16
C VAL A 94 0.75 9.92 6.98
N SER A 95 2.07 9.93 6.92
CA SER A 95 2.90 11.13 6.85
C SER A 95 3.11 11.64 5.43
N ARG A 96 3.18 10.71 4.46
CA ARG A 96 3.40 11.01 3.04
C ARG A 96 2.66 10.02 2.15
N VAL A 97 2.08 10.54 1.07
CA VAL A 97 1.52 9.75 -0.03
C VAL A 97 2.05 10.32 -1.32
N GLU A 98 2.79 9.53 -2.05
CA GLU A 98 3.17 9.83 -3.43
C GLU A 98 2.53 8.79 -4.35
N ASN A 99 1.61 9.27 -5.17
CA ASN A 99 0.85 8.41 -6.07
C ASN A 99 1.80 7.60 -6.99
N GLN A 100 1.57 6.30 -7.09
CA GLN A 100 2.36 5.36 -7.88
C GLN A 100 3.83 5.23 -7.40
N PHE A 101 4.10 5.58 -6.16
CA PHE A 101 5.42 5.44 -5.58
C PHE A 101 5.36 4.86 -4.16
N VAL A 102 4.95 5.65 -3.14
CA VAL A 102 4.96 5.18 -1.75
C VAL A 102 3.80 5.73 -0.92
N VAL A 103 3.39 4.96 0.09
CA VAL A 103 2.57 5.41 1.22
C VAL A 103 3.40 5.23 2.48
N GLU A 104 3.74 6.34 3.16
CA GLU A 104 4.64 6.38 4.31
C GLU A 104 3.90 6.68 5.61
N ALA A 105 4.29 5.98 6.68
CA ALA A 105 3.76 6.14 8.03
C ALA A 105 4.84 5.85 9.10
N GLY A 106 4.45 5.91 10.38
CA GLY A 106 5.34 5.54 11.48
C GLY A 106 6.17 6.70 12.05
N GLN A 107 5.93 7.92 11.57
CA GLN A 107 6.50 9.12 12.15
C GLN A 107 5.73 9.51 13.42
N GLY A 108 6.44 9.73 14.52
CA GLY A 108 5.83 10.20 15.77
C GLY A 108 5.30 11.63 15.67
N ALA A 109 4.53 12.04 16.68
CA ALA A 109 3.94 13.38 16.74
C ALA A 109 4.99 14.51 16.76
N ASP A 110 6.22 14.21 17.16
CA ASP A 110 7.36 15.12 17.16
C ASP A 110 8.06 15.23 15.79
N GLY A 111 7.53 14.56 14.78
CA GLY A 111 8.12 14.49 13.44
C GLY A 111 9.33 13.55 13.34
N LYS A 112 9.60 12.74 14.36
CA LYS A 112 10.74 11.83 14.40
C LYS A 112 10.29 10.38 14.45
N GLY A 113 11.17 9.50 14.04
CA GLY A 113 11.01 8.07 14.26
C GLY A 113 11.51 7.63 15.64
N SER A 114 11.04 6.48 16.11
CA SER A 114 11.44 5.86 17.38
C SER A 114 12.04 4.49 17.17
N THR A 115 12.67 3.94 18.21
CA THR A 115 13.13 2.55 18.23
C THR A 115 12.95 1.94 19.62
N ILE A 116 12.87 0.61 19.68
CA ILE A 116 12.87 -0.12 20.95
C ILE A 116 14.19 0.03 21.73
N TRP A 117 15.25 0.52 21.08
CA TRP A 117 16.57 0.75 21.65
C TRP A 117 16.76 2.18 22.13
N LYS A 118 15.71 2.78 22.76
CA LYS A 118 15.73 4.13 23.33
C LYS A 118 16.10 5.22 22.32
N GLY A 119 15.61 5.07 21.07
CA GLY A 119 15.84 6.03 20.00
C GLY A 119 17.18 5.86 19.25
N ASN A 120 18.03 4.88 19.61
CA ASN A 120 19.20 4.57 18.81
C ASN A 120 18.78 4.02 17.44
N ARG A 121 19.32 4.64 16.39
CA ARG A 121 19.08 4.22 15.00
C ARG A 121 19.81 2.93 14.68
N TYR A 122 19.37 2.24 13.63
CA TYR A 122 20.01 1.04 13.13
C TYR A 122 20.27 1.16 11.62
N PRO A 123 21.28 0.43 11.09
CA PRO A 123 21.65 0.54 9.69
C PRO A 123 20.60 -0.08 8.77
N VAL A 124 20.71 0.23 7.48
CA VAL A 124 19.99 -0.47 6.42
C VAL A 124 20.40 -1.94 6.38
N GLU A 125 19.43 -2.82 6.26
CA GLU A 125 19.59 -4.26 6.08
C GLU A 125 19.19 -4.63 4.65
N ALA A 126 20.13 -4.53 3.72
CA ALA A 126 19.91 -4.92 2.33
C ALA A 126 20.01 -6.43 2.17
N SER A 127 19.22 -7.01 1.28
CA SER A 127 19.17 -8.44 1.01
C SER A 127 18.98 -8.73 -0.48
N ASP A 128 19.73 -9.70 -1.00
CA ASP A 128 19.55 -10.20 -2.38
C ASP A 128 18.25 -11.00 -2.59
N SER A 129 17.50 -11.25 -1.50
CA SER A 129 16.27 -12.02 -1.52
C SER A 129 15.01 -11.16 -1.35
N LEU A 130 15.18 -9.86 -1.09
CA LEU A 130 14.07 -8.93 -0.88
C LEU A 130 14.25 -7.69 -1.74
N HIS A 131 13.21 -7.35 -2.46
CA HIS A 131 13.22 -6.30 -3.47
C HIS A 131 12.03 -5.35 -3.29
N HIS A 132 12.13 -4.14 -3.84
CA HIS A 132 11.08 -3.12 -3.77
C HIS A 132 9.95 -3.37 -4.79
N TYR A 133 9.41 -4.59 -4.80
CA TYR A 133 8.21 -4.90 -5.59
C TYR A 133 6.99 -4.11 -5.10
N ALA A 134 5.99 -3.96 -5.95
CA ALA A 134 4.72 -3.38 -5.50
C ALA A 134 4.17 -4.13 -4.26
N GLY A 135 3.80 -3.38 -3.23
CA GLY A 135 3.38 -3.90 -1.94
C GLY A 135 4.51 -4.28 -0.98
N ALA A 136 5.78 -4.07 -1.34
CA ALA A 136 6.89 -4.25 -0.39
C ALA A 136 6.73 -3.29 0.79
N LEU A 137 6.99 -3.79 2.00
CA LEU A 137 7.02 -3.03 3.24
C LEU A 137 8.48 -2.73 3.56
N CYS A 138 8.83 -1.44 3.56
CA CYS A 138 10.21 -0.97 3.62
C CYS A 138 10.41 0.03 4.75
N MET A 139 11.60 0.07 5.34
CA MET A 139 11.97 1.09 6.32
C MET A 139 12.43 2.37 5.61
N GLY A 140 11.89 3.49 6.04
CA GLY A 140 12.41 4.79 5.65
C GLY A 140 13.75 5.08 6.34
N VAL A 141 14.67 5.69 5.60
CA VAL A 141 15.95 6.15 6.12
C VAL A 141 15.91 7.63 6.45
N ASP A 142 16.59 8.04 7.49
CA ASP A 142 16.74 9.45 7.84
C ASP A 142 17.94 10.09 7.08
N ALA A 143 18.17 11.37 7.33
CA ALA A 143 19.26 12.10 6.68
C ALA A 143 20.67 11.56 6.98
N SER A 144 20.82 10.70 7.98
CA SER A 144 22.09 9.99 8.27
C SER A 144 22.20 8.64 7.56
N GLY A 145 21.15 8.22 6.82
CA GLY A 145 21.08 6.91 6.19
C GLY A 145 20.72 5.78 7.15
N ALA A 146 20.12 6.11 8.30
CA ALA A 146 19.76 5.13 9.33
C ALA A 146 18.26 4.97 9.49
N CYS A 147 17.83 3.78 9.91
CA CYS A 147 16.44 3.38 10.08
C CYS A 147 15.91 3.64 11.50
N ALA A 148 14.59 3.78 11.60
CA ALA A 148 13.86 3.86 12.88
C ALA A 148 12.47 3.23 12.75
N SER A 149 11.39 3.97 13.13
CA SER A 149 10.01 3.50 13.04
C SER A 149 9.31 3.89 11.74
N VAL A 150 9.86 4.83 10.99
CA VAL A 150 9.25 5.27 9.73
C VAL A 150 9.35 4.12 8.72
N PHE A 151 8.21 3.80 8.14
CA PHE A 151 8.13 2.77 7.10
C PHE A 151 7.25 3.25 5.95
N TYR A 152 7.40 2.61 4.80
CA TYR A 152 6.53 2.84 3.66
C TYR A 152 6.14 1.54 2.98
N VAL A 153 5.01 1.59 2.29
CA VAL A 153 4.58 0.55 1.36
C VAL A 153 4.82 1.06 -0.06
N VAL A 154 5.47 0.26 -0.88
CA VAL A 154 5.68 0.58 -2.30
C VAL A 154 4.34 0.51 -3.01
N GLU A 155 3.92 1.64 -3.59
CA GLU A 155 2.76 1.73 -4.46
C GLU A 155 3.24 1.87 -5.90
N SER A 156 2.83 0.96 -6.77
CA SER A 156 3.23 0.98 -8.17
C SER A 156 2.08 0.56 -9.07
N LEU A 157 2.10 1.05 -10.30
CA LEU A 157 1.32 0.44 -11.37
C LEU A 157 1.84 -0.98 -11.63
N PRO A 158 1.02 -1.86 -12.24
CA PRO A 158 1.49 -3.15 -12.75
C PRO A 158 2.75 -3.00 -13.59
N GLY A 159 3.58 -4.04 -13.62
CA GLY A 159 4.90 -3.96 -14.23
C GLY A 159 4.89 -3.61 -15.73
N ASP A 160 3.86 -4.04 -16.47
CA ASP A 160 3.64 -3.67 -17.87
C ASP A 160 3.42 -2.17 -18.12
N GLN A 161 3.08 -1.42 -17.08
CA GLN A 161 2.84 0.02 -17.11
C GLN A 161 3.91 0.84 -16.40
N SER A 162 4.70 0.24 -15.53
CA SER A 162 5.68 0.94 -14.67
C SER A 162 7.13 0.57 -14.95
N VAL A 163 7.39 -0.63 -15.48
CA VAL A 163 8.73 -1.14 -15.76
C VAL A 163 9.02 -1.04 -17.25
N THR A 164 9.72 0.03 -17.63
CA THR A 164 10.08 0.28 -19.04
C THR A 164 11.20 -0.66 -19.50
N GLN A 165 11.36 -0.83 -20.82
CA GLN A 165 12.46 -1.61 -21.36
C GLN A 165 13.83 -1.05 -20.95
N GLU A 166 13.97 0.27 -20.87
CA GLU A 166 15.18 0.92 -20.38
C GLU A 166 15.53 0.50 -18.95
N LEU A 167 14.53 0.43 -18.07
CA LEU A 167 14.71 -0.03 -16.69
C LEU A 167 15.11 -1.51 -16.65
N VAL A 168 14.52 -2.34 -17.50
CA VAL A 168 14.92 -3.76 -17.67
C VAL A 168 16.37 -3.88 -18.09
N ASP A 169 16.79 -3.08 -19.07
CA ASP A 169 18.18 -3.09 -19.56
C ASP A 169 19.17 -2.63 -18.46
N GLN A 170 18.78 -1.64 -17.65
CA GLN A 170 19.57 -1.19 -16.49
C GLN A 170 19.67 -2.28 -15.42
N MET A 171 18.57 -2.98 -15.08
CA MET A 171 18.60 -4.11 -14.14
C MET A 171 19.52 -5.21 -14.64
N ASN A 172 19.42 -5.60 -15.91
CA ASN A 172 20.27 -6.63 -16.51
C ASN A 172 21.74 -6.21 -16.49
N ALA A 173 22.04 -4.96 -16.83
CA ALA A 173 23.41 -4.41 -16.79
C ALA A 173 23.97 -4.35 -15.35
N SER A 174 23.10 -4.19 -14.36
CA SER A 174 23.44 -4.20 -12.94
C SER A 174 23.53 -5.60 -12.33
N GLY A 175 23.32 -6.65 -13.12
CA GLY A 175 23.47 -8.05 -12.69
C GLY A 175 22.29 -8.62 -11.93
N TYR A 176 21.10 -8.04 -12.09
CA TYR A 176 19.89 -8.63 -11.50
C TYR A 176 19.64 -10.02 -12.06
N ARG A 177 19.16 -10.93 -11.19
CA ARG A 177 18.73 -12.27 -11.62
C ARG A 177 17.52 -12.16 -12.55
N ALA A 178 17.44 -13.03 -13.56
CA ALA A 178 16.36 -13.00 -14.55
C ALA A 178 14.96 -13.14 -13.91
N GLU A 179 14.86 -13.92 -12.83
CA GLU A 179 13.63 -14.12 -12.06
C GLU A 179 13.18 -12.81 -11.39
N VAL A 180 14.12 -12.03 -10.86
CA VAL A 180 13.85 -10.72 -10.24
C VAL A 180 13.37 -9.73 -11.29
N VAL A 181 14.04 -9.67 -12.44
CA VAL A 181 13.63 -8.80 -13.55
C VAL A 181 12.21 -9.17 -14.02
N SER A 182 11.93 -10.45 -14.21
CA SER A 182 10.61 -10.95 -14.59
C SER A 182 9.53 -10.62 -13.55
N ALA A 183 9.87 -10.71 -12.27
CA ALA A 183 8.96 -10.36 -11.19
C ALA A 183 8.62 -8.86 -11.19
N TYR A 184 9.59 -7.98 -11.43
CA TYR A 184 9.33 -6.54 -11.61
C TYR A 184 8.46 -6.25 -12.82
N GLN A 185 8.73 -6.91 -13.96
CA GLN A 185 7.92 -6.75 -15.18
C GLN A 185 6.46 -7.16 -14.99
N THR A 186 6.17 -8.03 -14.01
CA THR A 186 4.80 -8.46 -13.70
C THR A 186 4.18 -7.63 -12.57
N ALA A 187 4.87 -7.55 -11.44
CA ALA A 187 4.35 -6.92 -10.22
C ALA A 187 4.42 -5.40 -10.26
N GLY A 188 5.41 -4.84 -10.94
CA GLY A 188 5.82 -3.45 -10.77
C GLY A 188 6.66 -3.25 -9.53
N GLY A 189 7.00 -2.01 -9.25
CA GLY A 189 7.80 -1.63 -8.08
C GLY A 189 8.84 -0.57 -8.39
N ALA A 190 9.82 -0.44 -7.48
CA ALA A 190 10.85 0.59 -7.51
C ALA A 190 12.27 -0.01 -7.43
N PRO A 191 12.76 -0.69 -8.49
CA PRO A 191 14.06 -1.39 -8.44
C PRO A 191 15.24 -0.47 -8.15
N TYR A 192 15.12 0.81 -8.41
CA TYR A 192 16.15 1.82 -8.09
C TYR A 192 16.32 2.08 -6.58
N LEU A 193 15.42 1.56 -5.74
CA LEU A 193 15.53 1.57 -4.27
C LEU A 193 16.19 0.31 -3.71
N ASP A 194 16.37 -0.73 -4.53
CA ASP A 194 17.02 -1.95 -4.08
C ASP A 194 18.43 -1.65 -3.55
N TYR A 195 18.77 -2.27 -2.44
CA TYR A 195 20.03 -2.09 -1.69
C TYR A 195 20.22 -0.70 -1.03
N THR A 196 19.29 0.25 -1.21
CA THR A 196 19.37 1.56 -0.54
C THR A 196 18.56 1.60 0.74
N ASP A 197 17.42 0.90 0.76
CA ASP A 197 16.50 0.84 1.87
C ASP A 197 16.29 -0.61 2.32
N THR A 198 15.83 -0.81 3.55
CA THR A 198 15.52 -2.13 4.08
C THR A 198 14.13 -2.56 3.68
N VAL A 199 14.01 -3.62 2.88
CA VAL A 199 12.74 -4.35 2.72
C VAL A 199 12.61 -5.36 3.84
N PHE A 200 11.54 -5.32 4.64
CA PHE A 200 11.35 -6.20 5.80
C PHE A 200 10.02 -6.97 5.79
N GLY A 201 9.16 -6.72 4.78
CA GLY A 201 7.88 -7.40 4.64
C GLY A 201 7.28 -7.24 3.26
N GLN A 202 6.14 -7.92 3.05
CA GLN A 202 5.36 -7.86 1.82
C GLN A 202 3.87 -7.90 2.13
N VAL A 203 3.11 -6.95 1.60
CA VAL A 203 1.65 -6.98 1.64
C VAL A 203 1.16 -8.16 0.79
N TYR A 204 0.31 -9.00 1.35
CA TYR A 204 -0.25 -10.16 0.66
C TYR A 204 -1.78 -10.17 0.60
N GLU A 205 -2.44 -9.40 1.47
CA GLU A 205 -3.90 -9.33 1.54
C GLU A 205 -4.37 -7.94 1.96
N GLY A 206 -5.48 -7.49 1.44
CA GLY A 206 -6.22 -6.33 1.92
C GLY A 206 -6.46 -5.24 0.90
N THR A 207 -7.21 -4.23 1.36
CA THR A 207 -7.54 -3.04 0.60
C THR A 207 -6.62 -1.91 1.05
N GLY A 208 -5.71 -1.45 0.19
CA GLY A 208 -4.96 -0.23 0.40
C GLY A 208 -5.53 0.89 -0.44
N HIS A 209 -5.62 2.07 0.12
CA HIS A 209 -6.00 3.25 -0.61
C HIS A 209 -4.91 3.59 -1.63
N ARG A 210 -5.26 3.58 -2.90
CA ARG A 210 -4.61 4.50 -3.83
C ARG A 210 -5.15 5.89 -3.48
N GLY A 211 -4.31 6.66 -2.78
CA GLY A 211 -4.72 7.95 -2.25
C GLY A 211 -5.01 8.95 -3.36
N HIS A 212 -6.30 9.14 -3.64
CA HIS A 212 -6.73 10.45 -4.08
C HIS A 212 -6.94 11.30 -2.84
N HIS A 213 -5.90 11.87 -2.31
CA HIS A 213 -6.01 12.95 -1.35
C HIS A 213 -6.54 14.18 -2.11
N ARG A 214 -7.87 14.31 -2.18
CA ARG A 214 -8.46 15.63 -2.36
C ARG A 214 -8.27 16.35 -1.03
N PRO A 215 -7.56 17.47 -0.98
CA PRO A 215 -7.57 18.28 0.22
C PRO A 215 -9.02 18.72 0.43
N ASP A 216 -9.61 18.28 1.54
CA ASP A 216 -10.90 18.78 1.96
C ASP A 216 -10.80 20.29 2.11
N ARG A 217 -11.72 21.02 1.46
CA ARG A 217 -11.81 22.48 1.53
C ARG A 217 -12.06 23.03 2.94
N CYS A 218 -12.01 22.19 3.96
CA CYS A 218 -12.41 22.52 5.33
C CYS A 218 -11.34 22.25 6.39
N GLY A 219 -10.07 22.27 6.09
CA GLY A 219 -8.99 22.39 7.10
C GLY A 219 -8.96 21.39 8.26
N ARG A 220 -9.75 20.32 8.25
CA ARG A 220 -9.65 19.23 9.23
C ARG A 220 -8.75 18.15 8.67
N LYS A 221 -7.61 17.93 9.33
CA LYS A 221 -6.80 16.74 9.08
C LYS A 221 -7.65 15.51 9.41
N PRO A 222 -7.77 14.51 8.53
CA PRO A 222 -8.41 13.26 8.89
C PRO A 222 -7.59 12.60 9.99
N GLU A 223 -8.20 12.37 11.14
CA GLU A 223 -7.62 11.52 12.18
C GLU A 223 -7.72 10.07 11.71
N ALA A 224 -6.61 9.53 11.28
CA ALA A 224 -6.50 8.11 10.97
C ALA A 224 -6.26 7.35 12.28
N HIS A 225 -7.28 6.66 12.78
CA HIS A 225 -7.09 5.72 13.87
C HIS A 225 -6.51 4.43 13.30
N HIS A 226 -5.19 4.26 13.44
CA HIS A 226 -4.52 3.02 13.10
C HIS A 226 -4.39 2.14 14.34
N ARG A 227 -4.89 0.91 14.28
CA ARG A 227 -4.58 -0.14 15.26
C ARG A 227 -3.71 -1.17 14.57
N TYR A 228 -2.54 -1.38 15.11
CA TYR A 228 -1.62 -2.40 14.64
C TYR A 228 -1.64 -3.57 15.62
N HIS A 229 -1.91 -4.74 15.12
CA HIS A 229 -1.90 -5.97 15.93
C HIS A 229 -0.93 -6.97 15.35
N HIS A 230 -0.08 -7.50 16.21
CA HIS A 230 0.72 -8.67 15.92
C HIS A 230 -0.09 -9.91 16.27
N GLN A 231 -0.39 -10.77 15.31
CA GLN A 231 -0.97 -12.07 15.56
C GLN A 231 0.10 -13.14 15.40
N GLN A 232 0.63 -13.64 16.53
CA GLN A 232 1.25 -14.95 16.53
C GLN A 232 0.12 -15.97 16.45
N ARG A 233 0.10 -16.81 15.43
CA ARG A 233 -0.77 -17.98 15.42
C ARG A 233 -0.25 -18.97 16.44
N GLU A 234 -0.94 -19.07 17.59
CA GLU A 234 -0.74 -20.16 18.51
C GLU A 234 -0.96 -21.49 17.80
N HIS A 235 0.00 -22.39 17.95
CA HIS A 235 -0.16 -23.80 17.63
C HIS A 235 -1.36 -24.32 18.45
N ARG A 236 -2.50 -24.58 17.83
CA ARG A 236 -3.43 -25.53 18.36
C ARG A 236 -2.95 -26.91 17.93
N ASP A 237 -2.36 -27.63 18.86
CA ASP A 237 -2.17 -29.04 18.74
C ASP A 237 -3.53 -29.69 18.47
N LEU A 238 -3.67 -30.29 17.30
CA LEU A 238 -4.75 -31.22 17.02
C LEU A 238 -4.27 -32.58 17.48
N SER A 239 -4.62 -32.94 18.72
CA SER A 239 -4.64 -34.32 19.20
C SER A 239 -5.84 -35.08 18.61
#